data_99892894ce85f8d81db782bed53cd21c
#
_entry.id   99892894ce85f8d81db782bed53cd21c
#
_cell.length_a   1.000
_cell.length_b   1.000
_cell.length_c   1.000
_cell.angle_alpha   90.00
_cell.angle_beta   90.00
_cell.angle_gamma   90.00
#
_symmetry.space_group_name_H-M   'P 1'
#
loop_
_entity.id
_entity.type
_entity.pdbx_description
1 polymer ?
#
loop_
_entity_poly.entity_id
_entity_poly.type
_entity_poly.pdbx_seq_one_letter_code
_entity_poly.pdbx_strand_id
1 'polypeptide(L)'
;MTKKEPIHTVAERTAERISTSSMRMRAYRLIRKILLGFILVSFINVLFSFFFLTPKMYAINRENRDMVIKYRILQDRIRTAQQQVEEIRHRDHHVYRSLFSSDTLSLQGIYQEYPAEKYSALAEDQYASLMIPTWKQLDQLARSLYAESRSFDELQAQSSDKEQMTTAIPAIWPIDRSALKSHIGAFNPRRYHPILHRIQPHNGVDLPCARGTLVYASGDAVVDKAYPQGYNGGFGRQVILDHGFGYKTRYAHLDKVLVARGDTVRRGQVIGHAGNTGRSTSTHLHYEVLYKNRPVNPINYFNQELSESEYERLMESLRDTNYEKME
;
A
#
# COMPACT_ATOMS: atom_id res chain seq x y z
N MET A 1 -66.53 -62.13 67.75
CA MET A 1 -67.20 -62.19 66.45
C MET A 1 -66.30 -61.55 65.38
N THR A 2 -65.53 -62.34 64.69
CA THR A 2 -64.65 -61.87 63.59
C THR A 2 -65.47 -61.89 62.29
N LYS A 3 -65.79 -60.74 61.79
CA LYS A 3 -66.45 -60.58 60.47
C LYS A 3 -65.52 -61.04 59.39
N LYS A 4 -65.75 -62.26 58.86
CA LYS A 4 -65.07 -62.68 57.59
C LYS A 4 -65.57 -61.81 56.46
N GLU A 5 -64.67 -61.01 55.93
CA GLU A 5 -64.99 -60.31 54.65
C GLU A 5 -65.29 -61.33 53.54
N PRO A 6 -66.30 -61.10 52.67
CA PRO A 6 -66.62 -62.03 51.63
C PRO A 6 -65.50 -62.20 50.62
N ILE A 7 -65.10 -63.43 50.32
CA ILE A 7 -64.00 -63.85 49.42
C ILE A 7 -64.12 -63.15 48.05
N HIS A 8 -65.27 -62.74 47.61
CA HIS A 8 -65.58 -62.04 46.36
C HIS A 8 -64.91 -60.66 46.30
N THR A 9 -64.88 -59.90 47.42
CA THR A 9 -64.26 -58.55 47.46
C THR A 9 -62.71 -58.59 47.43
N VAL A 10 -62.07 -59.64 47.89
CA VAL A 10 -60.63 -59.84 47.83
C VAL A 10 -60.21 -60.19 46.42
N ALA A 11 -60.96 -61.03 45.71
CA ALA A 11 -60.73 -61.41 44.35
C ALA A 11 -60.84 -60.23 43.38
N GLU A 12 -61.86 -59.38 43.56
CA GLU A 12 -62.06 -58.14 42.76
C GLU A 12 -60.94 -57.13 42.97
N ARG A 13 -60.49 -56.90 44.23
CA ARG A 13 -59.36 -55.99 44.54
C ARG A 13 -58.00 -56.50 43.98
N THR A 14 -57.79 -57.83 43.98
CA THR A 14 -56.61 -58.40 43.37
C THR A 14 -56.66 -58.35 41.85
N ALA A 15 -57.78 -58.58 41.22
CA ALA A 15 -57.98 -58.45 39.77
C ALA A 15 -57.80 -56.99 39.30
N GLU A 16 -58.30 -56.03 40.06
CA GLU A 16 -58.13 -54.60 39.82
C GLU A 16 -56.67 -54.14 39.97
N ARG A 17 -55.96 -54.62 41.01
CA ARG A 17 -54.51 -54.40 41.19
C ARG A 17 -53.68 -55.01 40.05
N ILE A 18 -53.98 -56.18 39.58
CA ILE A 18 -53.30 -56.85 38.46
C ILE A 18 -53.57 -56.08 37.17
N SER A 19 -54.83 -55.65 36.92
CA SER A 19 -55.20 -54.86 35.74
C SER A 19 -54.48 -53.50 35.72
N THR A 20 -54.48 -52.79 36.86
CA THR A 20 -53.79 -51.48 36.96
C THR A 20 -52.27 -51.66 36.86
N SER A 21 -51.68 -52.72 37.39
CA SER A 21 -50.27 -53.02 37.26
C SER A 21 -49.89 -53.33 35.78
N SER A 22 -50.75 -54.08 35.09
CA SER A 22 -50.57 -54.38 33.68
C SER A 22 -50.69 -53.12 32.78
N MET A 23 -51.62 -52.28 33.10
CA MET A 23 -51.79 -50.96 32.40
C MET A 23 -50.59 -50.03 32.66
N ARG A 24 -50.11 -49.95 33.92
CA ARG A 24 -48.88 -49.19 34.25
C ARG A 24 -47.67 -49.75 33.52
N MET A 25 -47.49 -51.02 33.43
CA MET A 25 -46.42 -51.67 32.67
C MET A 25 -46.50 -51.43 31.16
N ARG A 26 -47.72 -51.40 30.59
CA ARG A 26 -47.96 -51.04 29.19
C ARG A 26 -47.67 -49.58 28.95
N ALA A 27 -48.14 -48.66 29.79
CA ALA A 27 -47.84 -47.24 29.74
C ALA A 27 -46.34 -46.97 29.86
N TYR A 28 -45.64 -47.59 30.81
CA TYR A 28 -44.19 -47.50 30.96
C TYR A 28 -43.45 -47.96 29.73
N ARG A 29 -43.82 -49.07 29.11
CA ARG A 29 -43.22 -49.58 27.86
C ARG A 29 -43.48 -48.58 26.69
N LEU A 30 -44.65 -47.98 26.62
CA LEU A 30 -44.98 -47.01 25.60
C LEU A 30 -44.14 -45.72 25.82
N ILE A 31 -44.10 -45.18 27.05
CA ILE A 31 -43.31 -44.00 27.38
C ILE A 31 -41.83 -44.25 27.07
N ARG A 32 -41.30 -45.42 27.44
CA ARG A 32 -39.89 -45.78 27.13
C ARG A 32 -39.63 -45.83 25.61
N LYS A 33 -40.55 -46.34 24.80
CA LYS A 33 -40.43 -46.35 23.33
C LYS A 33 -40.45 -44.95 22.75
N ILE A 34 -41.34 -44.08 23.26
CA ILE A 34 -41.41 -42.67 22.86
C ILE A 34 -40.11 -41.94 23.21
N LEU A 35 -39.60 -42.15 24.43
CA LEU A 35 -38.35 -41.53 24.89
C LEU A 35 -37.18 -42.00 24.04
N LEU A 36 -37.06 -43.30 23.76
CA LEU A 36 -36.02 -43.84 22.88
C LEU A 36 -36.11 -43.29 21.47
N GLY A 37 -37.35 -43.16 20.93
CA GLY A 37 -37.59 -42.54 19.64
C GLY A 37 -37.16 -41.06 19.63
N PHE A 38 -37.48 -40.30 20.67
CA PHE A 38 -37.07 -38.91 20.81
C PHE A 38 -35.54 -38.77 20.88
N ILE A 39 -34.85 -39.65 21.68
CA ILE A 39 -33.39 -39.68 21.76
C ILE A 39 -32.79 -39.99 20.40
N LEU A 40 -33.34 -40.97 19.68
CA LEU A 40 -32.86 -41.35 18.34
C LEU A 40 -33.00 -40.21 17.35
N VAL A 41 -34.16 -39.53 17.31
CA VAL A 41 -34.41 -38.37 16.44
C VAL A 41 -33.48 -37.22 16.80
N SER A 42 -33.30 -36.94 18.09
CA SER A 42 -32.35 -35.90 18.55
C SER A 42 -30.92 -36.23 18.14
N PHE A 43 -30.48 -37.47 18.28
CA PHE A 43 -29.19 -37.92 17.84
C PHE A 43 -28.98 -37.81 16.32
N ILE A 44 -30.01 -38.18 15.53
CA ILE A 44 -29.99 -37.99 14.08
C ILE A 44 -29.92 -36.53 13.72
N ASN A 45 -30.66 -35.63 14.39
CA ASN A 45 -30.58 -34.18 14.17
C ASN A 45 -29.22 -33.59 14.51
N VAL A 46 -28.59 -34.06 15.58
CA VAL A 46 -27.22 -33.63 15.94
C VAL A 46 -26.21 -34.10 14.87
N LEU A 47 -26.32 -35.37 14.46
CA LEU A 47 -25.49 -35.92 13.37
C LEU A 47 -25.72 -35.14 12.05
N PHE A 48 -26.95 -34.87 11.69
CA PHE A 48 -27.30 -34.08 10.51
C PHE A 48 -26.74 -32.67 10.60
N SER A 49 -26.86 -32.01 11.77
CA SER A 49 -26.29 -30.69 12.02
C SER A 49 -24.75 -30.68 11.93
N PHE A 50 -24.10 -31.80 12.26
CA PHE A 50 -22.65 -31.92 12.18
C PHE A 50 -22.17 -32.12 10.75
N PHE A 51 -22.89 -32.91 9.94
CA PHE A 51 -22.50 -33.20 8.55
C PHE A 51 -23.08 -32.24 7.51
N PHE A 52 -24.22 -31.61 7.78
CA PHE A 52 -24.87 -30.70 6.86
C PHE A 52 -24.91 -29.28 7.42
N LEU A 53 -24.25 -28.37 6.71
CA LEU A 53 -24.34 -26.93 7.01
C LEU A 53 -25.81 -26.50 6.89
N THR A 54 -26.43 -26.11 8.01
CA THR A 54 -27.75 -25.50 7.97
C THR A 54 -27.68 -24.19 7.16
N PRO A 55 -28.79 -23.72 6.56
CA PRO A 55 -28.80 -22.42 5.83
C PRO A 55 -28.25 -21.27 6.67
N LYS A 56 -28.48 -21.27 7.97
CA LYS A 56 -27.95 -20.28 8.91
C LYS A 56 -26.42 -20.38 9.05
N MET A 57 -25.89 -21.60 9.17
CA MET A 57 -24.43 -21.84 9.22
C MET A 57 -23.75 -21.48 7.90
N TYR A 58 -24.42 -21.72 6.76
CA TYR A 58 -23.93 -21.32 5.46
C TYR A 58 -23.84 -19.80 5.33
N ALA A 59 -24.87 -19.07 5.78
CA ALA A 59 -24.88 -17.60 5.80
C ALA A 59 -23.74 -17.05 6.67
N ILE A 60 -23.58 -17.57 7.91
CA ILE A 60 -22.50 -17.16 8.82
C ILE A 60 -21.12 -17.43 8.21
N ASN A 61 -20.90 -18.61 7.62
CA ASN A 61 -19.63 -18.95 7.00
C ASN A 61 -19.33 -18.08 5.76
N ARG A 62 -20.37 -17.65 5.03
CA ARG A 62 -20.22 -16.70 3.93
C ARG A 62 -19.81 -15.32 4.45
N GLU A 63 -20.51 -14.79 5.45
CA GLU A 63 -20.20 -13.50 6.08
C GLU A 63 -18.77 -13.50 6.67
N ASN A 64 -18.38 -14.59 7.31
CA ASN A 64 -17.03 -14.75 7.86
C ASN A 64 -15.97 -14.74 6.74
N ARG A 65 -16.21 -15.42 5.63
CA ARG A 65 -15.29 -15.38 4.47
C ARG A 65 -15.22 -13.97 3.88
N ASP A 66 -16.34 -13.31 3.72
CA ASP A 66 -16.40 -11.93 3.21
C ASP A 66 -15.65 -10.97 4.14
N MET A 67 -15.75 -11.17 5.46
CA MET A 67 -14.97 -10.42 6.45
C MET A 67 -13.46 -10.64 6.29
N VAL A 68 -13.01 -11.87 6.17
CA VAL A 68 -11.58 -12.19 5.97
C VAL A 68 -11.05 -11.54 4.68
N ILE A 69 -11.83 -11.57 3.60
CA ILE A 69 -11.46 -10.92 2.33
C ILE A 69 -11.34 -9.40 2.53
N LYS A 70 -12.32 -8.77 3.19
CA LYS A 70 -12.29 -7.32 3.48
C LYS A 70 -11.07 -6.93 4.33
N TYR A 71 -10.70 -7.74 5.33
CA TYR A 71 -9.50 -7.50 6.13
C TYR A 71 -8.22 -7.62 5.30
N ARG A 72 -8.12 -8.57 4.38
CA ARG A 72 -6.96 -8.68 3.48
C ARG A 72 -6.83 -7.46 2.57
N ILE A 73 -7.94 -7.04 1.97
CA ILE A 73 -7.98 -5.81 1.16
C ILE A 73 -7.54 -4.61 2.00
N LEU A 74 -8.03 -4.50 3.24
CA LEU A 74 -7.63 -3.43 4.16
C LEU A 74 -6.13 -3.47 4.47
N GLN A 75 -5.56 -4.64 4.73
CA GLN A 75 -4.12 -4.80 4.95
C GLN A 75 -3.29 -4.33 3.75
N ASP A 76 -3.72 -4.67 2.53
CA ASP A 76 -3.03 -4.21 1.32
C ASP A 76 -3.13 -2.69 1.14
N ARG A 77 -4.30 -2.09 1.43
CA ARG A 77 -4.46 -0.63 1.43
C ARG A 77 -3.60 0.05 2.48
N ILE A 78 -3.52 -0.48 3.70
CA ILE A 78 -2.65 0.03 4.76
C ILE A 78 -1.18 -0.04 4.32
N ARG A 79 -0.75 -1.15 3.70
CA ARG A 79 0.63 -1.32 3.20
C ARG A 79 0.96 -0.29 2.13
N THR A 80 0.04 -0.06 1.19
CA THR A 80 0.20 0.98 0.16
C THR A 80 0.32 2.37 0.79
N ALA A 81 -0.54 2.70 1.75
CA ALA A 81 -0.48 3.97 2.46
C ALA A 81 0.83 4.12 3.27
N GLN A 82 1.32 3.06 3.89
CA GLN A 82 2.63 3.07 4.58
C GLN A 82 3.77 3.37 3.62
N GLN A 83 3.75 2.80 2.41
CA GLN A 83 4.74 3.11 1.38
C GLN A 83 4.69 4.58 0.96
N GLN A 84 3.50 5.13 0.78
CA GLN A 84 3.32 6.56 0.45
C GLN A 84 3.85 7.48 1.56
N VAL A 85 3.56 7.15 2.83
CA VAL A 85 4.09 7.92 3.97
C VAL A 85 5.61 7.82 4.06
N GLU A 86 6.18 6.67 3.76
CA GLU A 86 7.64 6.50 3.72
C GLU A 86 8.29 7.35 2.60
N GLU A 87 7.66 7.45 1.45
CA GLU A 87 8.10 8.33 0.36
C GLU A 87 7.99 9.82 0.76
N ILE A 88 6.92 10.20 1.47
CA ILE A 88 6.78 11.56 2.04
C ILE A 88 7.91 11.81 3.04
N ARG A 89 8.16 10.87 3.95
CA ARG A 89 9.24 10.96 4.94
C ARG A 89 10.61 11.09 4.28
N HIS A 90 10.86 10.31 3.23
CA HIS A 90 12.10 10.41 2.46
C HIS A 90 12.26 11.81 1.85
N ARG A 91 11.19 12.39 1.31
CA ARG A 91 11.22 13.77 0.80
C ARG A 91 11.45 14.79 1.91
N ASP A 92 10.79 14.64 3.04
CA ASP A 92 10.98 15.52 4.20
C ASP A 92 12.45 15.54 4.61
N HIS A 93 13.04 14.38 4.83
CA HIS A 93 14.44 14.28 5.27
C HIS A 93 15.47 14.73 4.23
N HIS A 94 15.27 14.40 2.97
CA HIS A 94 16.29 14.62 1.94
C HIS A 94 16.08 15.89 1.13
N VAL A 95 14.88 16.42 1.08
CA VAL A 95 14.55 17.64 0.33
C VAL A 95 14.37 18.81 1.28
N TYR A 96 13.31 18.76 2.08
CA TYR A 96 12.88 19.95 2.85
C TYR A 96 13.81 20.27 4.00
N ARG A 97 14.18 19.30 4.84
CA ARG A 97 15.08 19.58 5.99
C ARG A 97 16.48 19.96 5.57
N SER A 98 16.97 19.40 4.47
CA SER A 98 18.23 19.79 3.89
C SER A 98 18.22 21.25 3.38
N LEU A 99 17.10 21.69 2.78
CA LEU A 99 16.91 23.06 2.30
C LEU A 99 16.85 24.08 3.44
N PHE A 100 16.16 23.72 4.50
CA PHE A 100 16.00 24.62 5.64
C PHE A 100 17.15 24.53 6.64
N SER A 101 18.17 23.67 6.39
CA SER A 101 19.25 23.37 7.34
C SER A 101 18.69 23.00 8.72
N SER A 102 17.52 22.35 8.73
CA SER A 102 16.78 21.98 9.92
C SER A 102 17.23 20.61 10.41
N ASP A 103 17.45 20.49 11.72
CA ASP A 103 17.76 19.20 12.33
C ASP A 103 16.57 18.24 12.19
N THR A 104 16.87 16.93 12.15
CA THR A 104 15.83 15.92 12.15
C THR A 104 15.04 15.96 13.46
N LEU A 105 13.71 16.00 13.36
CA LEU A 105 12.84 15.90 14.54
C LEU A 105 13.20 14.63 15.34
N SER A 106 13.37 14.78 16.65
CA SER A 106 13.47 13.62 17.53
C SER A 106 12.09 12.99 17.68
N LEU A 107 11.82 12.00 16.82
CA LEU A 107 10.54 11.27 16.78
C LEU A 107 10.50 10.07 17.75
N GLN A 108 11.51 9.93 18.65
CA GLN A 108 11.67 8.77 19.53
C GLN A 108 10.41 8.46 20.35
N GLY A 109 9.65 9.47 20.80
CA GLY A 109 8.41 9.25 21.53
C GLY A 109 7.21 8.87 20.67
N ILE A 110 7.23 9.20 19.38
CA ILE A 110 6.10 8.98 18.47
C ILE A 110 6.06 7.54 17.95
N TYR A 111 7.22 6.90 17.83
CA TYR A 111 7.33 5.51 17.34
C TYR A 111 7.27 4.45 18.44
N GLN A 112 7.00 4.83 19.70
CA GLN A 112 6.82 3.87 20.78
C GLN A 112 5.64 2.94 20.49
N GLU A 113 5.87 1.62 20.53
CA GLU A 113 4.77 0.66 20.33
C GLU A 113 3.69 0.85 21.41
N TYR A 114 2.43 0.68 21.04
CA TYR A 114 1.35 0.66 22.00
C TYR A 114 1.49 -0.57 22.91
N PRO A 115 1.18 -0.43 24.22
CA PRO A 115 1.19 -1.58 25.12
C PRO A 115 0.28 -2.68 24.57
N ALA A 116 0.69 -3.93 24.76
CA ALA A 116 -0.05 -5.11 24.28
C ALA A 116 -1.51 -5.14 24.79
N GLU A 117 -1.75 -4.54 25.96
CA GLU A 117 -3.07 -4.41 26.57
C GLU A 117 -4.09 -3.66 25.71
N LYS A 118 -3.64 -2.73 24.84
CA LYS A 118 -4.54 -2.02 23.91
C LYS A 118 -5.33 -2.98 23.00
N TYR A 119 -4.77 -4.13 22.68
CA TYR A 119 -5.37 -5.11 21.77
C TYR A 119 -5.95 -6.33 22.51
N SER A 120 -5.98 -6.32 23.84
CA SER A 120 -6.44 -7.45 24.67
C SER A 120 -7.88 -7.86 24.36
N ALA A 121 -8.76 -6.89 24.11
CA ALA A 121 -10.15 -7.15 23.72
C ALA A 121 -10.30 -7.92 22.40
N LEU A 122 -9.29 -7.88 21.53
CA LEU A 122 -9.29 -8.60 20.25
C LEU A 122 -8.65 -9.99 20.39
N ALA A 123 -7.96 -10.28 21.49
CA ALA A 123 -7.18 -11.52 21.65
C ALA A 123 -8.07 -12.76 21.83
N GLU A 124 -9.30 -12.59 22.28
CA GLU A 124 -10.27 -13.68 22.48
C GLU A 124 -11.05 -14.02 21.21
N ASP A 125 -10.93 -13.20 20.15
CA ASP A 125 -11.65 -13.40 18.89
C ASP A 125 -10.98 -14.49 18.05
N GLN A 126 -11.79 -15.32 17.37
CA GLN A 126 -11.31 -16.36 16.45
C GLN A 126 -10.47 -15.82 15.29
N TYR A 127 -10.58 -14.53 14.97
CA TYR A 127 -9.84 -13.81 13.94
C TYR A 127 -8.73 -12.93 14.52
N ALA A 128 -8.37 -13.09 15.79
CA ALA A 128 -7.34 -12.30 16.46
C ALA A 128 -6.02 -12.23 15.69
N SER A 129 -5.61 -13.36 15.09
CA SER A 129 -4.39 -13.45 14.27
C SER A 129 -4.40 -12.57 13.01
N LEU A 130 -5.58 -12.20 12.51
CA LEU A 130 -5.75 -11.29 11.37
C LEU A 130 -6.00 -9.85 11.84
N MET A 131 -6.80 -9.68 12.88
CA MET A 131 -7.23 -8.38 13.38
C MET A 131 -6.10 -7.63 14.08
N ILE A 132 -5.40 -8.27 15.01
CA ILE A 132 -4.34 -7.62 15.80
C ILE A 132 -3.23 -7.04 14.93
N PRO A 133 -2.64 -7.78 13.95
CA PRO A 133 -1.65 -7.20 13.06
C PRO A 133 -2.19 -6.03 12.23
N THR A 134 -3.44 -6.10 11.77
CA THR A 134 -4.06 -5.03 10.98
C THR A 134 -4.23 -3.75 11.81
N TRP A 135 -4.70 -3.86 13.06
CA TRP A 135 -4.82 -2.72 13.95
C TRP A 135 -3.46 -2.12 14.32
N LYS A 136 -2.43 -2.96 14.57
CA LYS A 136 -1.06 -2.49 14.81
C LYS A 136 -0.51 -1.70 13.62
N GLN A 137 -0.71 -2.20 12.40
CA GLN A 137 -0.30 -1.51 11.19
C GLN A 137 -1.02 -0.17 11.00
N LEU A 138 -2.33 -0.12 11.28
CA LEU A 138 -3.12 1.11 11.22
C LEU A 138 -2.64 2.14 12.25
N ASP A 139 -2.39 1.71 13.48
CA ASP A 139 -1.87 2.58 14.53
C ASP A 139 -0.46 3.09 14.20
N GLN A 140 0.37 2.28 13.58
CA GLN A 140 1.69 2.68 13.11
C GLN A 140 1.58 3.71 11.98
N LEU A 141 0.69 3.49 11.01
CA LEU A 141 0.42 4.43 9.93
C LEU A 141 -0.09 5.78 10.48
N ALA A 142 -1.03 5.76 11.41
CA ALA A 142 -1.56 6.98 12.03
C ALA A 142 -0.46 7.79 12.73
N ARG A 143 0.47 7.12 13.42
CA ARG A 143 1.61 7.78 14.07
C ARG A 143 2.60 8.35 13.07
N SER A 144 2.88 7.61 12.01
CA SER A 144 3.76 8.09 10.94
C SER A 144 3.18 9.34 10.29
N LEU A 145 1.89 9.34 9.97
CA LEU A 145 1.20 10.53 9.43
C LEU A 145 1.24 11.72 10.40
N TYR A 146 1.02 11.48 11.69
CA TYR A 146 1.14 12.55 12.69
C TYR A 146 2.56 13.12 12.76
N ALA A 147 3.59 12.23 12.71
CA ALA A 147 4.98 12.64 12.71
C ALA A 147 5.31 13.52 11.50
N GLU A 148 4.89 13.10 10.30
CA GLU A 148 5.10 13.87 9.08
C GLU A 148 4.32 15.20 9.10
N SER A 149 3.08 15.22 9.60
CA SER A 149 2.32 16.47 9.77
C SER A 149 3.06 17.46 10.67
N ARG A 150 3.59 16.98 11.80
CA ARG A 150 4.38 17.83 12.72
C ARG A 150 5.66 18.35 12.08
N SER A 151 6.31 17.50 11.28
CA SER A 151 7.49 17.90 10.52
C SER A 151 7.19 19.01 9.53
N PHE A 152 6.09 18.90 8.78
CA PHE A 152 5.66 19.95 7.85
C PHE A 152 5.25 21.26 8.55
N ASP A 153 4.58 21.21 9.70
CA ASP A 153 4.24 22.39 10.49
C ASP A 153 5.49 23.16 10.89
N GLU A 154 6.54 22.44 11.31
CA GLU A 154 7.83 23.04 11.68
C GLU A 154 8.54 23.66 10.46
N LEU A 155 8.56 22.95 9.34
CA LEU A 155 9.13 23.46 8.10
C LEU A 155 8.38 24.69 7.58
N GLN A 156 7.06 24.71 7.69
CA GLN A 156 6.23 25.86 7.32
C GLN A 156 6.55 27.07 8.18
N ALA A 157 6.74 26.89 9.49
CA ALA A 157 7.14 27.98 10.37
C ALA A 157 8.51 28.56 10.02
N GLN A 158 9.44 27.72 9.54
CA GLN A 158 10.77 28.15 9.09
C GLN A 158 10.79 28.75 7.67
N SER A 159 9.75 28.42 6.87
CA SER A 159 9.66 28.79 5.44
C SER A 159 9.31 30.26 5.21
N SER A 160 8.78 30.97 6.19
CA SER A 160 8.32 32.35 6.04
C SER A 160 9.41 33.35 5.58
N ASP A 161 10.69 32.97 5.69
CA ASP A 161 11.81 33.85 5.31
C ASP A 161 12.54 33.45 4.00
N LYS A 162 12.03 32.41 3.25
CA LYS A 162 12.82 31.81 2.16
C LYS A 162 12.06 31.60 0.84
N GLU A 163 11.40 32.63 0.34
CA GLU A 163 10.69 32.63 -0.95
C GLU A 163 11.57 32.13 -2.14
N GLN A 164 12.86 32.40 -2.07
CA GLN A 164 13.82 31.97 -3.11
C GLN A 164 14.08 30.46 -3.15
N MET A 165 13.85 29.73 -2.07
CA MET A 165 14.12 28.28 -2.01
C MET A 165 13.02 27.45 -2.69
N THR A 166 11.77 27.91 -2.65
CA THR A 166 10.64 27.16 -3.22
C THR A 166 10.68 27.06 -4.74
N THR A 167 11.34 28.03 -5.41
CA THR A 167 11.47 28.02 -6.87
C THR A 167 12.68 27.22 -7.38
N ALA A 168 13.70 27.04 -6.54
CA ALA A 168 14.92 26.33 -6.92
C ALA A 168 14.76 24.80 -6.93
N ILE A 169 13.87 24.23 -6.08
CA ILE A 169 13.68 22.79 -6.04
C ILE A 169 13.09 22.29 -7.36
N PRO A 170 13.62 21.17 -7.94
CA PRO A 170 13.03 20.52 -9.09
C PRO A 170 11.62 20.03 -8.75
N ALA A 171 10.57 20.76 -9.13
CA ALA A 171 9.20 20.46 -8.69
C ALA A 171 8.21 20.22 -9.84
N ILE A 172 8.56 20.62 -11.08
CA ILE A 172 7.69 20.43 -12.22
C ILE A 172 8.21 19.34 -13.18
N TRP A 173 7.32 18.81 -13.98
CA TRP A 173 7.67 17.89 -15.06
C TRP A 173 8.63 18.54 -16.05
N PRO A 174 9.69 17.82 -16.47
CA PRO A 174 10.66 18.38 -17.43
C PRO A 174 10.16 18.38 -18.87
N ILE A 175 9.02 17.78 -19.17
CA ILE A 175 8.27 17.85 -20.42
C ILE A 175 6.79 18.00 -20.12
N ASP A 176 6.00 18.45 -21.11
CA ASP A 176 4.55 18.40 -20.98
C ASP A 176 4.07 16.95 -20.84
N ARG A 177 3.22 16.69 -19.86
CA ARG A 177 2.66 15.35 -19.57
C ARG A 177 1.86 14.80 -20.76
N SER A 178 1.17 15.67 -21.50
CA SER A 178 0.44 15.29 -22.71
C SER A 178 1.34 14.80 -23.83
N ALA A 179 2.64 15.10 -23.78
CA ALA A 179 3.64 14.64 -24.74
C ALA A 179 4.16 13.21 -24.47
N LEU A 180 3.82 12.61 -23.33
CA LEU A 180 4.19 11.21 -23.01
C LEU A 180 3.48 10.24 -23.97
N LYS A 181 4.25 9.33 -24.56
CA LYS A 181 3.75 8.37 -25.57
C LYS A 181 3.54 6.96 -25.03
N SER A 182 4.22 6.60 -23.97
CA SER A 182 4.16 5.25 -23.38
C SER A 182 4.61 5.26 -21.92
N HIS A 183 4.74 4.07 -21.33
CA HIS A 183 5.18 3.91 -19.96
C HIS A 183 6.54 4.55 -19.68
N ILE A 184 6.68 5.14 -18.50
CA ILE A 184 7.90 5.78 -18.04
C ILE A 184 8.92 4.71 -17.66
N GLY A 185 10.14 4.84 -18.17
CA GLY A 185 11.26 4.00 -17.70
C GLY A 185 11.66 4.35 -16.27
N ALA A 186 11.50 3.39 -15.35
CA ALA A 186 11.68 3.62 -13.92
C ALA A 186 13.13 3.88 -13.51
N PHE A 187 13.32 4.69 -12.46
CA PHE A 187 14.56 4.74 -11.69
C PHE A 187 14.83 3.36 -11.07
N ASN A 188 16.00 2.77 -11.35
CA ASN A 188 16.35 1.46 -10.83
C ASN A 188 17.89 1.35 -10.60
N PRO A 189 18.36 1.46 -9.37
CA PRO A 189 19.78 1.39 -9.05
C PRO A 189 20.42 0.01 -9.30
N ARG A 190 19.63 -1.04 -9.55
CA ARG A 190 20.09 -2.41 -9.82
C ARG A 190 19.52 -2.98 -11.13
N ARG A 191 19.26 -2.12 -12.13
CA ARG A 191 18.72 -2.57 -13.41
C ARG A 191 19.68 -3.50 -14.13
N TYR A 192 19.20 -4.68 -14.55
CA TYR A 192 19.92 -5.51 -15.50
C TYR A 192 19.82 -4.87 -16.90
N HIS A 193 20.97 -4.58 -17.51
CA HIS A 193 21.01 -3.91 -18.83
C HIS A 193 20.88 -4.97 -19.94
N PRO A 194 19.81 -4.94 -20.76
CA PRO A 194 19.50 -6.03 -21.70
C PRO A 194 20.55 -6.21 -22.80
N ILE A 195 21.25 -5.14 -23.16
CA ILE A 195 22.28 -5.19 -24.22
C ILE A 195 23.65 -5.53 -23.64
N LEU A 196 23.98 -5.04 -22.45
CA LEU A 196 25.31 -5.21 -21.84
C LEU A 196 25.40 -6.47 -20.99
N HIS A 197 24.25 -7.16 -20.75
CA HIS A 197 24.15 -8.36 -19.92
C HIS A 197 24.82 -8.25 -18.55
N ARG A 198 24.74 -7.06 -17.95
CA ARG A 198 25.30 -6.76 -16.62
C ARG A 198 24.40 -5.79 -15.86
N ILE A 199 24.56 -5.76 -14.53
CA ILE A 199 23.88 -4.74 -13.72
C ILE A 199 24.45 -3.38 -14.08
N GLN A 200 23.60 -2.50 -14.62
CA GLN A 200 23.89 -1.10 -14.89
C GLN A 200 22.77 -0.24 -14.32
N PRO A 201 23.05 0.57 -13.28
CA PRO A 201 22.04 1.43 -12.69
C PRO A 201 21.36 2.32 -13.71
N HIS A 202 20.06 2.49 -13.58
CA HIS A 202 19.28 3.52 -14.24
C HIS A 202 19.04 4.65 -13.25
N ASN A 203 19.88 5.68 -13.30
CA ASN A 203 19.97 6.75 -12.31
C ASN A 203 18.91 7.85 -12.50
N GLY A 204 17.97 7.67 -13.39
CA GLY A 204 16.91 8.61 -13.71
C GLY A 204 15.64 7.94 -14.15
N VAL A 205 14.78 8.69 -14.79
CA VAL A 205 13.58 8.21 -15.46
C VAL A 205 13.68 8.49 -16.95
N ASP A 206 13.17 7.56 -17.76
CA ASP A 206 13.03 7.77 -19.19
C ASP A 206 11.60 8.18 -19.49
N LEU A 207 11.41 9.34 -20.10
CA LEU A 207 10.13 9.92 -20.47
C LEU A 207 9.95 9.79 -21.99
N PRO A 208 9.28 8.74 -22.50
CA PRO A 208 9.08 8.52 -23.92
C PRO A 208 8.22 9.64 -24.52
N CYS A 209 8.75 10.31 -25.54
CA CYS A 209 8.10 11.46 -26.16
C CYS A 209 8.45 11.57 -27.66
N ALA A 210 7.88 12.53 -28.34
CA ALA A 210 8.27 12.81 -29.74
C ALA A 210 9.64 13.50 -29.81
N ARG A 211 10.36 13.29 -30.90
CA ARG A 211 11.54 14.10 -31.20
C ARG A 211 11.10 15.57 -31.37
N GLY A 212 11.85 16.47 -30.75
CA GLY A 212 11.53 17.89 -30.76
C GLY A 212 10.58 18.34 -29.63
N THR A 213 10.08 17.44 -28.79
CA THR A 213 9.31 17.81 -27.59
C THR A 213 10.10 18.81 -26.75
N LEU A 214 9.46 19.89 -26.31
CA LEU A 214 10.08 20.92 -25.47
C LEU A 214 10.49 20.33 -24.12
N VAL A 215 11.69 20.70 -23.69
CA VAL A 215 12.25 20.29 -22.39
C VAL A 215 12.41 21.53 -21.54
N TYR A 216 11.85 21.47 -20.33
CA TYR A 216 11.77 22.58 -19.40
C TYR A 216 12.68 22.38 -18.19
N ALA A 217 13.24 23.47 -17.67
CA ALA A 217 13.91 23.48 -16.37
C ALA A 217 12.92 23.16 -15.27
N SER A 218 13.18 22.12 -14.46
CA SER A 218 12.26 21.66 -13.41
C SER A 218 12.26 22.56 -12.16
N GLY A 219 13.22 23.48 -12.03
CA GLY A 219 13.35 24.49 -10.99
C GLY A 219 14.26 25.60 -11.47
N ASP A 220 14.30 26.73 -10.73
CA ASP A 220 15.26 27.80 -10.96
C ASP A 220 16.70 27.26 -10.80
N ALA A 221 17.59 27.63 -11.69
CA ALA A 221 18.95 27.08 -11.67
C ALA A 221 19.95 27.92 -12.46
N VAL A 222 21.22 27.59 -12.30
CA VAL A 222 22.29 28.00 -13.20
C VAL A 222 22.73 26.77 -14.00
N VAL A 223 22.99 26.95 -15.28
CA VAL A 223 23.49 25.89 -16.16
C VAL A 223 24.92 25.53 -15.76
N ASP A 224 25.11 24.41 -15.05
CA ASP A 224 26.44 23.90 -14.68
C ASP A 224 27.21 23.40 -15.91
N LYS A 225 26.52 22.62 -16.77
CA LYS A 225 27.12 22.07 -17.98
C LYS A 225 26.08 21.99 -19.12
N ALA A 226 26.54 22.33 -20.32
CA ALA A 226 25.80 22.15 -21.55
C ALA A 226 26.69 21.47 -22.59
N TYR A 227 26.18 20.41 -23.23
CA TYR A 227 26.89 19.65 -24.24
C TYR A 227 26.10 19.61 -25.55
N PRO A 228 26.09 20.71 -26.34
CA PRO A 228 25.30 20.80 -27.56
C PRO A 228 25.83 19.89 -28.69
N GLN A 229 27.10 19.52 -28.66
CA GLN A 229 27.72 18.59 -29.63
C GLN A 229 27.64 17.11 -29.19
N GLY A 230 27.10 16.86 -28.01
CA GLY A 230 27.04 15.55 -27.37
C GLY A 230 28.22 15.28 -26.43
N TYR A 231 28.08 14.23 -25.65
CA TYR A 231 29.07 13.78 -24.66
C TYR A 231 29.28 12.28 -24.76
N ASN A 232 30.55 11.85 -24.77
CA ASN A 232 30.92 10.44 -25.01
C ASN A 232 30.53 9.47 -23.89
N GLY A 233 29.99 9.94 -22.75
CA GLY A 233 29.55 9.13 -21.63
C GLY A 233 28.23 8.36 -21.83
N GLY A 234 27.64 8.40 -23.05
CA GLY A 234 26.41 7.70 -23.38
C GLY A 234 25.14 8.58 -23.29
N PHE A 235 25.19 9.72 -22.64
CA PHE A 235 24.04 10.63 -22.48
C PHE A 235 23.70 11.46 -23.72
N GLY A 236 24.59 11.45 -24.75
CA GLY A 236 24.40 12.26 -25.95
C GLY A 236 24.44 13.76 -25.66
N ARG A 237 23.60 14.53 -26.34
CA ARG A 237 23.41 15.95 -26.04
C ARG A 237 22.68 16.08 -24.71
N GLN A 238 23.22 16.91 -23.81
CA GLN A 238 22.65 17.03 -22.45
C GLN A 238 22.87 18.42 -21.86
N VAL A 239 22.03 18.72 -20.87
CA VAL A 239 22.14 19.88 -19.98
C VAL A 239 22.16 19.37 -18.55
N ILE A 240 23.00 19.99 -17.72
CA ILE A 240 23.02 19.80 -16.27
C ILE A 240 22.77 21.16 -15.64
N LEU A 241 21.71 21.24 -14.83
CA LEU A 241 21.36 22.43 -14.08
C LEU A 241 21.80 22.27 -12.62
N ASP A 242 22.35 23.32 -12.04
CA ASP A 242 22.61 23.44 -10.60
C ASP A 242 21.57 24.38 -9.98
N HIS A 243 20.73 23.81 -9.14
CA HIS A 243 19.64 24.53 -8.47
C HIS A 243 20.10 25.18 -7.14
N GLY A 244 21.37 24.98 -6.76
CA GLY A 244 21.79 25.28 -5.41
C GLY A 244 21.32 24.22 -4.41
N PHE A 245 21.55 24.46 -3.12
CA PHE A 245 21.09 23.61 -2.02
C PHE A 245 21.46 22.12 -2.13
N GLY A 246 22.44 21.78 -2.96
CA GLY A 246 22.88 20.41 -3.24
C GLY A 246 22.09 19.69 -4.34
N TYR A 247 21.15 20.36 -4.99
CA TYR A 247 20.35 19.78 -6.08
C TYR A 247 20.94 20.09 -7.45
N LYS A 248 21.02 19.05 -8.26
CA LYS A 248 21.30 19.15 -9.69
C LYS A 248 20.29 18.32 -10.47
N THR A 249 19.97 18.74 -11.70
CA THR A 249 19.18 17.94 -12.63
C THR A 249 19.93 17.73 -13.93
N ARG A 250 19.74 16.56 -14.55
CA ARG A 250 20.29 16.23 -15.85
C ARG A 250 19.17 15.94 -16.84
N TYR A 251 19.30 16.50 -18.02
CA TYR A 251 18.43 16.33 -19.17
C TYR A 251 19.27 15.78 -20.31
N ALA A 252 19.05 14.53 -20.71
CA ALA A 252 19.91 13.84 -21.68
C ALA A 252 19.14 13.32 -22.89
N HIS A 253 19.88 12.80 -23.86
CA HIS A 253 19.40 12.34 -25.18
C HIS A 253 18.73 13.43 -26.00
N LEU A 254 19.07 14.71 -25.73
CA LEU A 254 18.47 15.86 -26.39
C LEU A 254 18.75 15.87 -27.90
N ASP A 255 17.81 16.39 -28.69
CA ASP A 255 18.03 16.73 -30.09
C ASP A 255 18.69 18.10 -30.25
N LYS A 256 18.29 19.05 -29.39
CA LYS A 256 18.85 20.40 -29.39
C LYS A 256 19.00 20.92 -27.96
N VAL A 257 20.12 21.60 -27.71
CA VAL A 257 20.39 22.34 -26.46
C VAL A 257 20.23 23.81 -26.78
N LEU A 258 19.48 24.54 -25.96
CA LEU A 258 19.13 25.96 -26.18
C LEU A 258 19.81 26.91 -25.19
N VAL A 259 20.56 26.39 -24.22
CA VAL A 259 21.22 27.14 -23.17
C VAL A 259 22.71 26.85 -23.15
N ALA A 260 23.49 27.79 -22.63
CA ALA A 260 24.93 27.68 -22.49
C ALA A 260 25.31 27.60 -21.01
N ARG A 261 26.52 27.08 -20.74
CA ARG A 261 27.08 27.05 -19.38
C ARG A 261 27.14 28.45 -18.78
N GLY A 262 26.65 28.61 -17.56
CA GLY A 262 26.60 29.87 -16.83
C GLY A 262 25.28 30.65 -16.99
N ASP A 263 24.40 30.25 -17.93
CA ASP A 263 23.09 30.88 -18.06
C ASP A 263 22.26 30.63 -16.82
N THR A 264 21.51 31.66 -16.38
CA THR A 264 20.47 31.50 -15.37
C THR A 264 19.16 31.15 -16.05
N VAL A 265 18.50 30.10 -15.58
CA VAL A 265 17.20 29.63 -16.09
C VAL A 265 16.16 29.64 -14.98
N ARG A 266 14.93 29.97 -15.33
CA ARG A 266 13.78 29.92 -14.42
C ARG A 266 13.04 28.58 -14.55
N ARG A 267 12.36 28.17 -13.52
CA ARG A 267 11.43 27.05 -13.55
C ARG A 267 10.45 27.20 -14.72
N GLY A 268 10.27 26.15 -15.51
CA GLY A 268 9.41 26.17 -16.71
C GLY A 268 10.05 26.81 -17.94
N GLN A 269 11.27 27.33 -17.87
CA GLN A 269 11.99 27.84 -19.04
C GLN A 269 12.41 26.70 -19.95
N VAL A 270 12.22 26.84 -21.26
CA VAL A 270 12.67 25.89 -22.26
C VAL A 270 14.21 25.89 -22.33
N ILE A 271 14.82 24.72 -22.12
CA ILE A 271 16.29 24.52 -22.13
C ILE A 271 16.77 23.65 -23.29
N GLY A 272 15.87 22.97 -23.99
CA GLY A 272 16.21 22.10 -25.10
C GLY A 272 15.03 21.39 -25.71
N HIS A 273 15.33 20.48 -26.61
CA HIS A 273 14.35 19.61 -27.27
C HIS A 273 14.75 18.16 -27.07
N ALA A 274 13.78 17.31 -26.74
CA ALA A 274 14.00 15.87 -26.59
C ALA A 274 14.36 15.21 -27.92
N GLY A 275 15.19 14.17 -27.87
CA GLY A 275 15.70 13.50 -29.07
C GLY A 275 16.05 12.04 -28.85
N ASN A 276 17.06 11.57 -29.60
CA ASN A 276 17.54 10.18 -29.55
C ASN A 276 19.08 10.18 -29.75
N THR A 277 19.80 11.02 -29.05
CA THR A 277 21.26 11.11 -29.15
C THR A 277 21.98 10.31 -28.07
N GLY A 278 23.20 9.89 -28.33
CA GLY A 278 23.97 9.04 -27.41
C GLY A 278 23.52 7.58 -27.45
N ARG A 279 23.59 6.90 -26.30
CA ARG A 279 23.14 5.49 -26.16
C ARG A 279 21.65 5.44 -25.84
N SER A 280 20.84 5.64 -26.83
CA SER A 280 19.38 5.60 -26.73
C SER A 280 18.83 4.72 -27.86
N THR A 281 17.86 3.86 -27.53
CA THR A 281 17.22 2.94 -28.48
C THR A 281 15.95 3.56 -29.12
N SER A 282 15.36 4.56 -28.49
CA SER A 282 14.14 5.22 -28.94
C SER A 282 14.13 6.67 -28.47
N THR A 283 13.25 7.49 -29.07
CA THR A 283 13.15 8.90 -28.68
C THR A 283 12.52 9.04 -27.31
N HIS A 284 13.28 9.62 -26.38
CA HIS A 284 12.84 9.92 -25.02
C HIS A 284 13.70 11.02 -24.39
N LEU A 285 13.21 11.64 -23.34
CA LEU A 285 14.03 12.42 -22.42
C LEU A 285 14.48 11.52 -21.28
N HIS A 286 15.79 11.37 -21.10
CA HIS A 286 16.35 10.83 -19.86
C HIS A 286 16.53 11.96 -18.86
N TYR A 287 15.88 11.84 -17.71
CA TYR A 287 15.86 12.87 -16.67
C TYR A 287 16.37 12.32 -15.34
N GLU A 288 17.36 12.99 -14.76
CA GLU A 288 17.91 12.64 -13.43
C GLU A 288 17.76 13.81 -12.47
N VAL A 289 17.49 13.49 -11.21
CA VAL A 289 17.66 14.38 -10.06
C VAL A 289 18.82 13.85 -9.22
N LEU A 290 19.74 14.72 -8.88
CA LEU A 290 20.86 14.41 -8.00
C LEU A 290 20.76 15.29 -6.75
N TYR A 291 20.91 14.68 -5.61
CA TYR A 291 21.08 15.36 -4.33
C TYR A 291 22.44 15.05 -3.74
N LYS A 292 23.23 16.11 -3.47
CA LYS A 292 24.64 15.99 -3.05
C LYS A 292 25.44 15.03 -3.96
N ASN A 293 25.25 15.17 -5.27
CA ASN A 293 25.84 14.34 -6.35
C ASN A 293 25.44 12.85 -6.31
N ARG A 294 24.40 12.46 -5.57
CA ARG A 294 23.87 11.10 -5.59
C ARG A 294 22.53 11.08 -6.33
N PRO A 295 22.32 10.17 -7.27
CA PRO A 295 21.03 10.04 -7.95
C PRO A 295 19.93 9.68 -6.96
N VAL A 296 18.79 10.35 -7.09
CA VAL A 296 17.55 10.08 -6.35
C VAL A 296 16.40 9.88 -7.32
N ASN A 297 15.34 9.22 -6.88
CA ASN A 297 14.20 8.94 -7.77
C ASN A 297 13.50 10.25 -8.18
N PRO A 298 13.52 10.63 -9.48
CA PRO A 298 12.97 11.90 -9.94
C PRO A 298 11.45 12.01 -9.75
N ILE A 299 10.72 10.89 -9.72
CA ILE A 299 9.26 10.89 -9.58
C ILE A 299 8.83 11.52 -8.27
N ASN A 300 9.64 11.40 -7.22
CA ASN A 300 9.35 12.01 -5.92
C ASN A 300 9.33 13.55 -5.96
N TYR A 301 9.80 14.16 -7.03
CA TYR A 301 9.96 15.61 -7.15
C TYR A 301 8.86 16.27 -8.00
N PHE A 302 8.36 15.63 -9.03
CA PHE A 302 7.39 16.22 -9.94
C PHE A 302 5.97 15.62 -9.85
N ASN A 303 5.68 14.82 -8.85
CA ASN A 303 4.36 14.24 -8.63
C ASN A 303 3.39 15.19 -7.89
N GLN A 304 3.82 16.39 -7.48
CA GLN A 304 2.99 17.34 -6.73
C GLN A 304 1.76 17.83 -7.51
N GLU A 305 1.79 17.73 -8.84
CA GLU A 305 0.66 18.09 -9.72
C GLU A 305 -0.24 16.91 -10.08
N LEU A 306 0.05 15.72 -9.56
CA LEU A 306 -0.74 14.51 -9.84
C LEU A 306 -1.96 14.47 -8.92
N SER A 307 -3.13 14.20 -9.50
CA SER A 307 -4.28 13.74 -8.72
C SER A 307 -3.99 12.34 -8.16
N GLU A 308 -4.69 11.95 -7.09
CA GLU A 308 -4.52 10.64 -6.47
C GLU A 308 -4.65 9.49 -7.49
N SER A 309 -5.64 9.56 -8.37
CA SER A 309 -5.86 8.55 -9.42
C SER A 309 -4.76 8.51 -10.49
N GLU A 310 -4.11 9.62 -10.77
CA GLU A 310 -2.98 9.70 -11.70
C GLU A 310 -1.70 9.17 -11.05
N TYR A 311 -1.50 9.46 -9.76
CA TYR A 311 -0.39 8.92 -9.00
C TYR A 311 -0.49 7.39 -8.89
N GLU A 312 -1.67 6.85 -8.57
CA GLU A 312 -1.90 5.39 -8.53
C GLU A 312 -1.58 4.73 -9.88
N ARG A 313 -2.06 5.28 -10.99
CA ARG A 313 -1.74 4.77 -12.35
C ARG A 313 -0.26 4.85 -12.69
N LEU A 314 0.41 5.93 -12.27
CA LEU A 314 1.84 6.08 -12.46
C LEU A 314 2.60 5.00 -11.69
N MET A 315 2.26 4.78 -10.41
CA MET A 315 2.91 3.78 -9.58
C MET A 315 2.63 2.35 -10.07
N GLU A 316 1.43 2.08 -10.59
CA GLU A 316 1.07 0.79 -11.18
C GLU A 316 1.89 0.53 -12.45
N SER A 317 1.99 1.51 -13.36
CA SER A 317 2.81 1.39 -14.57
C SER A 317 4.30 1.15 -14.28
N LEU A 318 4.81 1.71 -13.18
CA LEU A 318 6.20 1.51 -12.76
C LEU A 318 6.44 0.13 -12.14
N ARG A 319 5.43 -0.47 -11.51
CA ARG A 319 5.48 -1.85 -10.99
C ARG A 319 5.51 -2.85 -12.15
N ASP A 320 4.63 -2.72 -13.12
CA ASP A 320 4.54 -3.61 -14.27
C ASP A 320 5.84 -3.61 -15.09
N THR A 321 6.46 -2.46 -15.27
CA THR A 321 7.75 -2.35 -15.97
C THR A 321 8.90 -3.07 -15.25
N ASN A 322 8.80 -3.28 -13.94
CA ASN A 322 9.80 -4.02 -13.17
C ASN A 322 9.55 -5.55 -13.18
N TYR A 323 8.30 -6.00 -13.35
CA TYR A 323 7.97 -7.44 -13.39
C TYR A 323 8.21 -8.05 -14.77
N GLU A 324 7.85 -7.39 -15.87
CA GLU A 324 8.06 -7.91 -17.25
C GLU A 324 9.54 -8.08 -17.65
N LYS A 325 10.47 -7.58 -16.88
CA LYS A 325 11.92 -7.69 -17.14
C LYS A 325 12.64 -8.69 -16.23
N MET A 326 11.90 -9.44 -15.41
CA MET A 326 12.44 -10.51 -14.55
C MET A 326 12.08 -11.93 -15.05
N GLU A 327 11.26 -12.05 -16.10
CA GLU A 327 11.08 -13.27 -16.90
C GLU A 327 11.95 -13.21 -18.17
#